data_4fb1716c969355207381ed08b077cfee
#
_entry.id   4fb1716c969355207381ed08b077cfee
#
_cell.length_a   1.000
_cell.length_b   1.000
_cell.length_c   1.000
_cell.angle_alpha   90.00
_cell.angle_beta   90.00
_cell.angle_gamma   90.00
#
_symmetry.space_group_name_H-M   'P 1'
#
loop_
_entity.id
_entity.type
_entity.pdbx_description
1 polymer ?
#
loop_
_entity_poly.entity_id
_entity_poly.type
_entity_poly.pdbx_seq_one_letter_code
_entity_poly.pdbx_strand_id
1 'polypeptide(L)'
;MEQRSQRTAAGTAVPGANRRRLWGPVIGFGLVSLAADIVSDGARPLAGPLLAQLGASALVVGLVTGAAEAAAQGLRLLFGPWADRTRRYWTFTLAGYGLTAVCVPLLALAPLAGEAGLVLASVLIIGDRVGKAIRSPAKTVLLAAVTKQVGRGRGFAVHKSLDLLGAVLGPVLIAAVLAATGSMSVAFAVLALPAAAAMFMLFWLRLRVPSSVPAAVDALPPPGADRPATVFTRGFLLFAVAAFFWSAGLVAFGVIAFHLTTTAGVPVAVVPLLYAGAMAAAALGALASGVIYDRSGAAALLALPLLIAAVPPLALAPAAGLAFAGVLVWGTATGIQDSTVKALIADLVPEGRQGTAYGVFAAFEGAGALAGGGLYGSLYSSRPLLILAVAVLQLIAFSVLVVALFRIREPQRGRSARTLRQD
;
A
#
# COMPACT_ATOMS: atom_id res chain seq x y z
N MET A 1 -30.03 -52.36 -3.96
CA MET A 1 -30.81 -51.57 -2.99
C MET A 1 -29.91 -50.66 -2.16
N GLU A 2 -28.79 -50.21 -2.73
CA GLU A 2 -27.70 -49.52 -1.98
C GLU A 2 -27.28 -48.16 -2.57
N GLN A 3 -28.07 -47.53 -3.44
CA GLN A 3 -27.79 -46.25 -4.10
C GLN A 3 -28.75 -45.11 -3.71
N ARG A 4 -29.49 -45.22 -2.60
CA ARG A 4 -30.44 -44.18 -2.14
C ARG A 4 -30.04 -43.45 -0.86
N SER A 5 -28.88 -43.73 -0.26
CA SER A 5 -28.46 -43.17 1.05
C SER A 5 -27.45 -42.03 0.99
N GLN A 6 -27.06 -41.49 -0.19
CA GLN A 6 -26.05 -40.42 -0.30
C GLN A 6 -26.59 -39.05 -0.74
N ARG A 7 -27.92 -38.79 -0.69
CA ARG A 7 -28.51 -37.55 -1.15
C ARG A 7 -29.11 -36.66 -0.05
N THR A 8 -28.80 -36.87 1.22
CA THR A 8 -29.34 -36.05 2.35
C THR A 8 -28.25 -35.41 3.21
N ALA A 9 -27.24 -34.83 2.57
CA ALA A 9 -26.34 -33.85 3.22
C ALA A 9 -26.34 -32.50 2.45
N ALA A 10 -27.53 -32.07 2.01
CA ALA A 10 -27.73 -30.73 1.50
C ALA A 10 -27.98 -29.77 2.69
N GLY A 11 -27.08 -28.82 2.83
CA GLY A 11 -26.92 -27.75 3.80
C GLY A 11 -28.17 -27.29 4.53
N THR A 12 -28.17 -27.42 5.84
CA THR A 12 -29.00 -26.65 6.75
C THR A 12 -28.64 -25.17 6.60
N ALA A 13 -29.47 -24.43 5.84
CA ALA A 13 -29.44 -22.98 5.78
C ALA A 13 -29.76 -22.43 7.18
N VAL A 14 -28.78 -21.84 7.84
CA VAL A 14 -28.93 -21.21 9.15
C VAL A 14 -29.73 -19.91 9.00
N PRO A 15 -30.83 -19.67 9.76
CA PRO A 15 -31.71 -18.53 9.58
C PRO A 15 -31.04 -17.17 9.91
N GLY A 16 -31.57 -16.08 9.35
CA GLY A 16 -31.03 -14.71 9.28
C GLY A 16 -30.39 -14.06 10.53
N ALA A 17 -30.68 -14.54 11.75
CA ALA A 17 -30.08 -14.04 12.99
C ALA A 17 -28.57 -14.34 13.11
N ASN A 18 -28.09 -15.41 12.47
CA ASN A 18 -26.69 -15.83 12.51
C ASN A 18 -25.81 -15.03 11.50
N ARG A 19 -26.40 -14.54 10.42
CA ARG A 19 -25.71 -13.80 9.36
C ARG A 19 -25.14 -12.47 9.85
N ARG A 20 -25.86 -11.71 10.67
CA ARG A 20 -25.39 -10.45 11.28
C ARG A 20 -24.21 -10.68 12.23
N ARG A 21 -24.19 -11.77 12.98
CA ARG A 21 -23.09 -12.12 13.89
C ARG A 21 -21.80 -12.46 13.13
N LEU A 22 -21.89 -13.05 11.93
CA LEU A 22 -20.75 -13.43 11.11
C LEU A 22 -20.09 -12.20 10.45
N TRP A 23 -20.85 -11.17 10.08
CA TRP A 23 -20.33 -9.95 9.46
C TRP A 23 -19.75 -8.95 10.45
N GLY A 24 -20.15 -9.02 11.73
CA GLY A 24 -19.69 -8.10 12.77
C GLY A 24 -18.17 -7.91 12.83
N PRO A 25 -17.37 -8.99 12.93
CA PRO A 25 -15.92 -8.88 12.95
C PRO A 25 -15.33 -8.31 11.65
N VAL A 26 -15.87 -8.67 10.48
CA VAL A 26 -15.39 -8.17 9.17
C VAL A 26 -15.61 -6.66 9.05
N ILE A 27 -16.83 -6.20 9.39
CA ILE A 27 -17.16 -4.77 9.42
C ILE A 27 -16.31 -4.05 10.47
N GLY A 28 -16.11 -4.67 11.64
CA GLY A 28 -15.25 -4.12 12.69
C GLY A 28 -13.82 -3.88 12.22
N PHE A 29 -13.19 -4.86 11.58
CA PHE A 29 -11.86 -4.67 10.97
C PHE A 29 -11.87 -3.61 9.86
N GLY A 30 -12.94 -3.55 9.07
CA GLY A 30 -13.12 -2.54 8.04
C GLY A 30 -13.21 -1.12 8.62
N LEU A 31 -13.99 -0.92 9.68
CA LEU A 31 -14.13 0.38 10.36
C LEU A 31 -12.83 0.81 11.06
N VAL A 32 -12.10 -0.13 11.67
CA VAL A 32 -10.75 0.14 12.21
C VAL A 32 -9.81 0.61 11.10
N SER A 33 -9.81 -0.06 9.94
CA SER A 33 -9.00 0.34 8.81
C SER A 33 -9.43 1.70 8.25
N LEU A 34 -10.72 1.94 8.08
CA LEU A 34 -11.25 3.24 7.65
C LEU A 34 -10.75 4.38 8.56
N ALA A 35 -10.91 4.23 9.87
CA ALA A 35 -10.47 5.26 10.82
C ALA A 35 -8.96 5.46 10.80
N ALA A 36 -8.18 4.38 10.69
CA ALA A 36 -6.71 4.46 10.61
C ALA A 36 -6.22 5.02 9.27
N ASP A 37 -6.91 4.77 8.17
CA ASP A 37 -6.55 5.32 6.86
C ASP A 37 -6.96 6.80 6.77
N ILE A 38 -8.05 7.24 7.45
CA ILE A 38 -8.31 8.69 7.68
C ILE A 38 -7.10 9.35 8.33
N VAL A 39 -6.48 8.71 9.33
CA VAL A 39 -5.28 9.24 10.02
C VAL A 39 -4.08 9.27 9.09
N SER A 40 -3.69 8.13 8.57
CA SER A 40 -2.44 7.94 7.81
C SER A 40 -2.47 8.67 6.45
N ASP A 41 -3.56 8.51 5.69
CA ASP A 41 -3.70 9.11 4.37
C ASP A 41 -4.15 10.59 4.44
N GLY A 42 -4.81 11.00 5.55
CA GLY A 42 -5.05 12.41 5.85
C GLY A 42 -3.76 13.19 6.09
N ALA A 43 -2.82 12.61 6.82
CA ALA A 43 -1.51 13.23 7.11
C ALA A 43 -0.56 13.23 5.91
N ARG A 44 -0.63 12.22 5.04
CA ARG A 44 0.33 11.97 3.96
C ARG A 44 0.55 13.16 3.01
N PRO A 45 -0.49 13.86 2.53
CA PRO A 45 -0.31 15.03 1.65
C PRO A 45 0.38 16.21 2.33
N LEU A 46 0.37 16.28 3.66
CA LEU A 46 1.00 17.37 4.41
C LEU A 46 2.48 17.10 4.76
N ALA A 47 3.00 15.88 4.54
CA ALA A 47 4.39 15.56 4.90
C ALA A 47 5.40 16.49 4.21
N GLY A 48 5.27 16.70 2.89
CA GLY A 48 6.13 17.62 2.14
C GLY A 48 6.01 19.08 2.59
N PRO A 49 4.80 19.66 2.62
CA PRO A 49 4.56 21.02 3.13
C PRO A 49 5.03 21.24 4.56
N LEU A 50 4.82 20.27 5.47
CA LEU A 50 5.30 20.36 6.85
C LEU A 50 6.84 20.41 6.90
N LEU A 51 7.51 19.50 6.20
CA LEU A 51 8.97 19.49 6.15
C LEU A 51 9.51 20.80 5.52
N ALA A 52 8.84 21.32 4.47
CA ALA A 52 9.18 22.63 3.90
C ALA A 52 9.04 23.77 4.91
N GLN A 53 7.94 23.80 5.66
CA GLN A 53 7.71 24.80 6.73
C GLN A 53 8.80 24.74 7.80
N LEU A 54 9.34 23.56 8.07
CA LEU A 54 10.43 23.32 9.02
C LEU A 54 11.83 23.56 8.42
N GLY A 55 11.92 24.14 7.21
CA GLY A 55 13.18 24.50 6.56
C GLY A 55 13.87 23.34 5.83
N ALA A 56 13.19 22.21 5.57
CA ALA A 56 13.78 21.10 4.85
C ALA A 56 14.05 21.46 3.38
N SER A 57 15.24 21.10 2.90
CA SER A 57 15.54 21.09 1.47
C SER A 57 14.78 19.97 0.74
N ALA A 58 14.65 20.08 -0.58
CA ALA A 58 14.06 19.02 -1.40
C ALA A 58 14.75 17.64 -1.20
N LEU A 59 16.06 17.65 -0.95
CA LEU A 59 16.81 16.43 -0.63
C LEU A 59 16.31 15.78 0.67
N VAL A 60 16.16 16.57 1.72
CA VAL A 60 15.63 16.06 3.01
C VAL A 60 14.21 15.54 2.85
N VAL A 61 13.33 16.26 2.15
CA VAL A 61 11.97 15.81 1.86
C VAL A 61 11.98 14.48 1.09
N GLY A 62 12.80 14.39 0.05
CA GLY A 62 12.94 13.17 -0.75
C GLY A 62 13.43 12.00 0.08
N LEU A 63 14.48 12.18 0.88
CA LEU A 63 15.04 11.13 1.73
C LEU A 63 14.06 10.68 2.82
N VAL A 64 13.40 11.61 3.53
CA VAL A 64 12.43 11.28 4.59
C VAL A 64 11.23 10.54 4.02
N THR A 65 10.65 11.04 2.93
CA THR A 65 9.47 10.39 2.33
C THR A 65 9.82 9.09 1.62
N GLY A 66 10.99 9.01 0.98
CA GLY A 66 11.53 7.78 0.41
C GLY A 66 11.84 6.72 1.47
N ALA A 67 12.47 7.11 2.58
CA ALA A 67 12.71 6.22 3.72
C ALA A 67 11.41 5.74 4.37
N ALA A 68 10.41 6.60 4.45
CA ALA A 68 9.08 6.25 4.94
C ALA A 68 8.42 5.17 4.06
N GLU A 69 8.45 5.31 2.73
CA GLU A 69 7.93 4.28 1.82
C GLU A 69 8.77 3.00 1.87
N ALA A 70 10.10 3.12 1.95
CA ALA A 70 11.00 1.98 2.13
C ALA A 70 10.69 1.21 3.41
N ALA A 71 10.44 1.91 4.52
CA ALA A 71 10.04 1.29 5.78
C ALA A 71 8.68 0.59 5.66
N ALA A 72 7.68 1.24 5.03
CA ALA A 72 6.35 0.68 4.86
C ALA A 72 6.35 -0.62 4.05
N GLN A 73 7.20 -0.74 3.05
CA GLN A 73 7.29 -1.91 2.18
C GLN A 73 8.33 -2.92 2.69
N GLY A 74 9.60 -2.48 2.86
CA GLY A 74 10.72 -3.36 3.16
C GLY A 74 10.61 -4.07 4.52
N LEU A 75 10.17 -3.38 5.57
CA LEU A 75 10.06 -3.98 6.90
C LEU A 75 8.98 -5.07 7.01
N ARG A 76 8.07 -5.19 6.05
CA ARG A 76 7.13 -6.34 6.00
C ARG A 76 7.86 -7.67 5.87
N LEU A 77 9.03 -7.68 5.22
CA LEU A 77 9.89 -8.87 5.11
C LEU A 77 10.37 -9.36 6.49
N LEU A 78 10.53 -8.47 7.45
CA LEU A 78 10.93 -8.80 8.82
C LEU A 78 9.71 -9.12 9.71
N PHE A 79 8.71 -8.24 9.71
CA PHE A 79 7.56 -8.36 10.60
C PHE A 79 6.59 -9.48 10.21
N GLY A 80 6.50 -9.86 8.93
CA GLY A 80 5.69 -10.99 8.48
C GLY A 80 6.15 -12.30 9.13
N PRO A 81 7.37 -12.79 8.84
CA PRO A 81 7.89 -14.00 9.45
C PRO A 81 7.96 -13.95 10.98
N TRP A 82 8.19 -12.77 11.57
CA TRP A 82 8.20 -12.63 13.02
C TRP A 82 6.80 -12.81 13.61
N ALA A 83 5.78 -12.21 13.02
CA ALA A 83 4.40 -12.42 13.43
C ALA A 83 3.97 -13.88 13.29
N ASP A 84 4.37 -14.55 12.19
CA ASP A 84 4.06 -15.96 11.91
C ASP A 84 4.74 -16.90 12.91
N ARG A 85 6.02 -16.66 13.21
CA ARG A 85 6.78 -17.47 14.19
C ARG A 85 6.23 -17.34 15.61
N THR A 86 5.84 -16.13 16.01
CA THR A 86 5.35 -15.84 17.37
C THR A 86 3.85 -16.08 17.51
N ARG A 87 3.11 -16.16 16.41
CA ARG A 87 1.63 -16.21 16.34
C ARG A 87 0.91 -15.10 17.12
N ARG A 88 1.63 -14.03 17.47
CA ARG A 88 1.10 -12.90 18.24
C ARG A 88 0.46 -11.83 17.34
N TYR A 89 -0.41 -12.23 16.40
CA TYR A 89 -1.00 -11.34 15.38
C TYR A 89 -1.74 -10.15 15.99
N TRP A 90 -2.46 -10.32 17.11
CA TRP A 90 -3.12 -9.21 17.80
C TRP A 90 -2.12 -8.20 18.35
N THR A 91 -0.99 -8.64 18.92
CA THR A 91 0.06 -7.75 19.45
C THR A 91 0.66 -6.90 18.34
N PHE A 92 1.03 -7.51 17.20
CA PHE A 92 1.57 -6.78 16.06
C PHE A 92 0.53 -5.81 15.47
N THR A 93 -0.74 -6.22 15.38
CA THR A 93 -1.82 -5.37 14.89
C THR A 93 -2.00 -4.16 15.81
N LEU A 94 -2.12 -4.36 17.13
CA LEU A 94 -2.27 -3.28 18.11
C LEU A 94 -1.06 -2.35 18.13
N ALA A 95 0.17 -2.90 18.13
CA ALA A 95 1.40 -2.11 18.13
C ALA A 95 1.50 -1.23 16.88
N GLY A 96 1.20 -1.80 15.68
CA GLY A 96 1.27 -1.05 14.44
C GLY A 96 0.21 0.05 14.32
N TYR A 97 -1.03 -0.21 14.73
CA TYR A 97 -2.07 0.84 14.79
C TYR A 97 -1.77 1.86 15.89
N GLY A 98 -1.26 1.43 17.04
CA GLY A 98 -0.85 2.31 18.12
C GLY A 98 0.26 3.27 17.71
N LEU A 99 1.26 2.79 16.96
CA LEU A 99 2.33 3.63 16.45
C LEU A 99 1.81 4.70 15.49
N THR A 100 0.91 4.36 14.56
CA THR A 100 0.22 5.34 13.70
C THR A 100 -0.60 6.33 14.54
N ALA A 101 -1.37 5.85 15.52
CA ALA A 101 -2.24 6.67 16.36
C ALA A 101 -1.46 7.67 17.24
N VAL A 102 -0.20 7.37 17.55
CA VAL A 102 0.69 8.27 18.29
C VAL A 102 1.48 9.18 17.35
N CYS A 103 2.15 8.61 16.34
CA CYS A 103 3.05 9.37 15.48
C CYS A 103 2.33 10.46 14.69
N VAL A 104 1.16 10.19 14.13
CA VAL A 104 0.50 11.14 13.24
C VAL A 104 -0.03 12.37 13.99
N PRO A 105 -0.79 12.25 15.08
CA PRO A 105 -1.21 13.44 15.85
C PRO A 105 -0.04 14.21 16.47
N LEU A 106 1.05 13.55 16.86
CA LEU A 106 2.24 14.21 17.40
C LEU A 106 2.95 15.11 16.37
N LEU A 107 2.71 14.94 15.06
CA LEU A 107 3.18 15.89 14.05
C LEU A 107 2.68 17.32 14.31
N ALA A 108 1.57 17.48 15.01
CA ALA A 108 1.07 18.79 15.46
C ALA A 108 2.09 19.58 16.29
N LEU A 109 2.97 18.88 17.01
CA LEU A 109 3.98 19.49 17.87
C LEU A 109 5.28 19.86 17.13
N ALA A 110 5.49 19.34 15.91
CA ALA A 110 6.73 19.56 15.19
C ALA A 110 7.03 21.07 14.92
N PRO A 111 6.05 21.92 14.53
CA PRO A 111 6.30 23.36 14.38
C PRO A 111 6.61 24.08 15.71
N LEU A 112 6.24 23.51 16.82
CA LEU A 112 6.46 24.07 18.16
C LEU A 112 7.82 23.65 18.76
N ALA A 113 8.48 22.64 18.20
CA ALA A 113 9.72 22.07 18.72
C ALA A 113 11.00 22.84 18.32
N GLY A 114 10.87 24.01 17.69
CA GLY A 114 11.99 24.84 17.27
C GLY A 114 12.98 24.09 16.39
N GLU A 115 14.26 24.11 16.69
CA GLU A 115 15.32 23.45 15.91
C GLU A 115 15.14 21.91 15.83
N ALA A 116 14.53 21.29 16.83
CA ALA A 116 14.25 19.86 16.82
C ALA A 116 13.04 19.48 15.95
N GLY A 117 12.26 20.45 15.45
CA GLY A 117 11.01 20.22 14.74
C GLY A 117 11.17 19.38 13.48
N LEU A 118 12.21 19.63 12.70
CA LEU A 118 12.51 18.89 11.47
C LEU A 118 12.84 17.42 11.76
N VAL A 119 13.66 17.18 12.78
CA VAL A 119 14.02 15.82 13.19
C VAL A 119 12.80 15.10 13.75
N LEU A 120 12.02 15.76 14.60
CA LEU A 120 10.78 15.21 15.17
C LEU A 120 9.79 14.83 14.06
N ALA A 121 9.51 15.73 13.12
CA ALA A 121 8.62 15.45 11.99
C ALA A 121 9.11 14.25 11.16
N SER A 122 10.41 14.19 10.86
CA SER A 122 11.02 13.10 10.09
C SER A 122 10.86 11.76 10.78
N VAL A 123 11.15 11.69 12.09
CA VAL A 123 11.00 10.46 12.88
C VAL A 123 9.54 10.02 12.97
N LEU A 124 8.61 10.95 13.16
CA LEU A 124 7.18 10.64 13.27
C LEU A 124 6.60 10.18 11.92
N ILE A 125 6.99 10.81 10.79
CA ILE A 125 6.58 10.39 9.43
C ILE A 125 7.06 8.96 9.15
N ILE A 126 8.33 8.66 9.44
CA ILE A 126 8.87 7.31 9.27
C ILE A 126 8.21 6.34 10.25
N GLY A 127 7.98 6.75 11.50
CA GLY A 127 7.33 5.96 12.54
C GLY A 127 5.92 5.49 12.16
N ASP A 128 5.09 6.36 11.57
CA ASP A 128 3.79 5.95 11.01
C ASP A 128 3.94 4.82 9.99
N ARG A 129 4.92 4.93 9.08
CA ARG A 129 5.17 3.92 8.04
C ARG A 129 5.71 2.59 8.60
N VAL A 130 6.54 2.65 9.62
CA VAL A 130 6.95 1.47 10.41
C VAL A 130 5.71 0.82 11.04
N GLY A 131 4.80 1.60 11.63
CA GLY A 131 3.52 1.11 12.15
C GLY A 131 2.72 0.37 11.09
N LYS A 132 2.65 0.89 9.86
CA LYS A 132 2.00 0.24 8.71
C LYS A 132 2.67 -1.10 8.34
N ALA A 133 4.00 -1.16 8.37
CA ALA A 133 4.75 -2.39 8.10
C ALA A 133 4.49 -3.47 9.16
N ILE A 134 4.42 -3.08 10.44
CA ILE A 134 4.16 -3.98 11.57
C ILE A 134 2.75 -4.59 11.48
N ARG A 135 1.72 -3.73 11.28
CA ARG A 135 0.33 -4.18 11.32
C ARG A 135 -0.13 -4.95 10.08
N SER A 136 0.43 -4.64 8.91
CA SER A 136 -0.11 -5.10 7.62
C SER A 136 -0.15 -6.63 7.48
N PRO A 137 0.93 -7.40 7.71
CA PRO A 137 0.88 -8.86 7.62
C PRO A 137 -0.03 -9.47 8.68
N ALA A 138 0.09 -9.03 9.93
CA ALA A 138 -0.69 -9.56 11.05
C ALA A 138 -2.20 -9.32 10.88
N LYS A 139 -2.59 -8.10 10.49
CA LYS A 139 -3.99 -7.74 10.17
C LYS A 139 -4.56 -8.64 9.09
N THR A 140 -3.79 -8.92 8.03
CA THR A 140 -4.23 -9.74 6.91
C THR A 140 -4.56 -11.16 7.34
N VAL A 141 -3.76 -11.76 8.23
CA VAL A 141 -4.02 -13.09 8.80
C VAL A 141 -5.30 -13.11 9.63
N LEU A 142 -5.49 -12.13 10.53
CA LEU A 142 -6.71 -12.01 11.33
C LEU A 142 -7.96 -11.80 10.46
N LEU A 143 -7.85 -10.95 9.44
CA LEU A 143 -8.94 -10.70 8.49
C LEU A 143 -9.29 -11.96 7.68
N ALA A 144 -8.29 -12.71 7.21
CA ALA A 144 -8.50 -13.96 6.50
C ALA A 144 -9.25 -15.01 7.35
N ALA A 145 -8.95 -15.06 8.65
CA ALA A 145 -9.64 -15.95 9.58
C ALA A 145 -11.12 -15.59 9.77
N VAL A 146 -11.45 -14.30 9.96
CA VAL A 146 -12.85 -13.87 10.15
C VAL A 146 -13.66 -13.90 8.85
N THR A 147 -13.04 -13.69 7.70
CA THR A 147 -13.72 -13.70 6.39
C THR A 147 -14.03 -15.10 5.88
N LYS A 148 -13.40 -16.15 6.44
CA LYS A 148 -13.65 -17.54 6.06
C LYS A 148 -15.14 -17.92 6.16
N GLN A 149 -15.86 -17.37 7.14
CA GLN A 149 -17.27 -17.66 7.41
C GLN A 149 -18.25 -16.92 6.49
N VAL A 150 -17.87 -15.75 5.95
CA VAL A 150 -18.72 -14.92 5.09
C VAL A 150 -18.37 -15.02 3.60
N GLY A 151 -17.31 -15.78 3.30
CA GLY A 151 -16.69 -15.86 1.98
C GLY A 151 -15.51 -14.85 1.87
N ARG A 152 -14.31 -15.39 1.68
CA ARG A 152 -13.06 -14.58 1.66
C ARG A 152 -13.14 -13.40 0.69
N GLY A 153 -13.56 -13.65 -0.56
CA GLY A 153 -13.66 -12.57 -1.57
C GLY A 153 -14.56 -11.43 -1.15
N ARG A 154 -15.77 -11.72 -0.66
CA ARG A 154 -16.73 -10.70 -0.20
C ARG A 154 -16.22 -9.95 1.03
N GLY A 155 -15.64 -10.66 2.00
CA GLY A 155 -15.12 -10.05 3.22
C GLY A 155 -13.95 -9.11 2.93
N PHE A 156 -13.00 -9.52 2.10
CA PHE A 156 -11.89 -8.65 1.67
C PHE A 156 -12.36 -7.47 0.83
N ALA A 157 -13.37 -7.64 -0.04
CA ALA A 157 -13.93 -6.55 -0.83
C ALA A 157 -14.56 -5.47 0.05
N VAL A 158 -15.40 -5.85 1.04
CA VAL A 158 -15.98 -4.90 2.00
C VAL A 158 -14.89 -4.18 2.79
N HIS A 159 -13.89 -4.91 3.28
CA HIS A 159 -12.77 -4.31 3.99
C HIS A 159 -12.00 -3.31 3.11
N LYS A 160 -11.70 -3.67 1.85
CA LYS A 160 -10.99 -2.80 0.92
C LYS A 160 -11.78 -1.56 0.52
N SER A 161 -13.11 -1.67 0.41
CA SER A 161 -13.96 -0.51 0.16
C SER A 161 -13.91 0.49 1.31
N LEU A 162 -13.87 0.01 2.56
CA LEU A 162 -13.73 0.87 3.74
C LEU A 162 -12.32 1.50 3.83
N ASP A 163 -11.25 0.77 3.48
CA ASP A 163 -9.89 1.31 3.32
C ASP A 163 -9.90 2.51 2.35
N LEU A 164 -10.45 2.31 1.13
CA LEU A 164 -10.49 3.35 0.09
C LEU A 164 -11.31 4.56 0.53
N LEU A 165 -12.43 4.33 1.23
CA LEU A 165 -13.24 5.41 1.78
C LEU A 165 -12.43 6.23 2.80
N GLY A 166 -11.66 5.58 3.68
CA GLY A 166 -10.75 6.25 4.62
C GLY A 166 -9.67 7.07 3.91
N ALA A 167 -9.07 6.51 2.86
CA ALA A 167 -8.02 7.18 2.07
C ALA A 167 -8.51 8.44 1.33
N VAL A 168 -9.83 8.57 1.09
CA VAL A 168 -10.44 9.77 0.52
C VAL A 168 -10.92 10.71 1.61
N LEU A 169 -11.61 10.22 2.64
CA LEU A 169 -12.18 11.05 3.70
C LEU A 169 -11.10 11.73 4.55
N GLY A 170 -9.96 11.07 4.78
CA GLY A 170 -8.85 11.66 5.53
C GLY A 170 -8.35 12.97 4.92
N PRO A 171 -7.90 12.96 3.66
CA PRO A 171 -7.46 14.19 2.97
C PRO A 171 -8.56 15.25 2.88
N VAL A 172 -9.82 14.87 2.64
CA VAL A 172 -10.95 15.83 2.62
C VAL A 172 -11.16 16.50 3.99
N LEU A 173 -11.10 15.71 5.07
CA LEU A 173 -11.16 16.23 6.44
C LEU A 173 -10.03 17.25 6.68
N ILE A 174 -8.80 16.89 6.31
CA ILE A 174 -7.63 17.76 6.50
C ILE A 174 -7.73 19.03 5.67
N ALA A 175 -8.20 18.95 4.42
CA ALA A 175 -8.45 20.13 3.60
C ALA A 175 -9.46 21.07 4.24
N ALA A 176 -10.57 20.54 4.77
CA ALA A 176 -11.59 21.34 5.45
C ALA A 176 -11.05 22.02 6.72
N VAL A 177 -10.27 21.30 7.53
CA VAL A 177 -9.63 21.87 8.73
C VAL A 177 -8.62 22.96 8.37
N LEU A 178 -7.80 22.75 7.34
CA LEU A 178 -6.85 23.75 6.87
C LEU A 178 -7.54 24.99 6.29
N ALA A 179 -8.62 24.81 5.54
CA ALA A 179 -9.40 25.93 5.00
C ALA A 179 -10.05 26.75 6.13
N ALA A 180 -10.48 26.10 7.21
CA ALA A 180 -11.11 26.76 8.35
C ALA A 180 -10.12 27.42 9.31
N THR A 181 -8.92 26.84 9.50
CA THR A 181 -8.00 27.26 10.57
C THR A 181 -6.69 27.84 10.07
N GLY A 182 -6.30 27.57 8.83
CA GLY A 182 -4.99 27.92 8.26
C GLY A 182 -3.81 27.19 8.94
N SER A 183 -4.05 26.28 9.88
CA SER A 183 -3.01 25.70 10.74
C SER A 183 -2.79 24.21 10.47
N MET A 184 -1.56 23.85 10.06
CA MET A 184 -1.17 22.43 9.93
C MET A 184 -1.14 21.72 11.28
N SER A 185 -0.74 22.39 12.37
CA SER A 185 -0.76 21.82 13.72
C SER A 185 -2.16 21.39 14.13
N VAL A 186 -3.18 22.24 13.89
CA VAL A 186 -4.58 21.88 14.17
C VAL A 186 -5.04 20.74 13.29
N ALA A 187 -4.65 20.74 12.01
CA ALA A 187 -4.99 19.67 11.07
C ALA A 187 -4.45 18.30 11.54
N PHE A 188 -3.18 18.23 11.98
CA PHE A 188 -2.64 16.99 12.55
C PHE A 188 -3.29 16.63 13.89
N ALA A 189 -3.56 17.61 14.77
CA ALA A 189 -4.17 17.36 16.07
C ALA A 189 -5.59 16.77 15.96
N VAL A 190 -6.39 17.22 14.99
CA VAL A 190 -7.75 16.68 14.73
C VAL A 190 -7.71 15.20 14.39
N LEU A 191 -6.62 14.69 13.78
CA LEU A 191 -6.45 13.27 13.48
C LEU A 191 -6.34 12.39 14.74
N ALA A 192 -6.14 12.98 15.92
CA ALA A 192 -6.20 12.27 17.19
C ALA A 192 -7.60 11.65 17.43
N LEU A 193 -8.68 12.26 16.94
CA LEU A 193 -10.04 11.75 17.09
C LEU A 193 -10.25 10.42 16.36
N PRO A 194 -10.03 10.32 15.04
CA PRO A 194 -10.14 9.04 14.33
C PRO A 194 -9.05 8.04 14.80
N ALA A 195 -7.88 8.49 15.24
CA ALA A 195 -6.86 7.62 15.81
C ALA A 195 -7.33 6.95 17.11
N ALA A 196 -7.90 7.72 18.03
CA ALA A 196 -8.48 7.20 19.26
C ALA A 196 -9.66 6.26 18.98
N ALA A 197 -10.53 6.62 18.01
CA ALA A 197 -11.64 5.78 17.59
C ALA A 197 -11.14 4.44 17.01
N ALA A 198 -10.10 4.45 16.16
CA ALA A 198 -9.50 3.24 15.61
C ALA A 198 -8.95 2.33 16.72
N MET A 199 -8.22 2.90 17.68
CA MET A 199 -7.66 2.14 18.81
C MET A 199 -8.74 1.57 19.72
N PHE A 200 -9.76 2.36 20.05
CA PHE A 200 -10.90 1.90 20.83
C PHE A 200 -11.65 0.76 20.15
N MET A 201 -11.98 0.93 18.86
CA MET A 201 -12.66 -0.11 18.08
C MET A 201 -11.80 -1.38 17.96
N LEU A 202 -10.50 -1.25 17.76
CA LEU A 202 -9.59 -2.38 17.66
C LEU A 202 -9.49 -3.14 18.99
N PHE A 203 -9.42 -2.42 20.11
CA PHE A 203 -9.40 -3.03 21.43
C PHE A 203 -10.73 -3.73 21.75
N TRP A 204 -11.84 -3.06 21.45
CA TRP A 204 -13.18 -3.64 21.57
C TRP A 204 -13.35 -4.89 20.71
N LEU A 205 -12.85 -4.85 19.46
CA LEU A 205 -12.90 -5.98 18.55
C LEU A 205 -12.10 -7.18 19.08
N ARG A 206 -10.91 -6.93 19.65
CA ARG A 206 -10.10 -7.97 20.29
C ARG A 206 -10.85 -8.68 21.42
N LEU A 207 -11.65 -7.95 22.20
CA LEU A 207 -12.44 -8.53 23.29
C LEU A 207 -13.67 -9.31 22.78
N ARG A 208 -14.17 -8.99 21.58
CA ARG A 208 -15.40 -9.56 21.01
C ARG A 208 -15.15 -10.66 19.99
N VAL A 209 -13.98 -10.74 19.40
CA VAL A 209 -13.63 -11.82 18.47
C VAL A 209 -13.52 -13.13 19.23
N PRO A 210 -14.29 -14.17 18.83
CA PRO A 210 -14.27 -15.45 19.53
C PRO A 210 -12.88 -16.07 19.59
N SER A 211 -12.58 -16.80 20.66
CA SER A 211 -11.36 -17.57 20.83
C SER A 211 -11.10 -18.63 19.75
N SER A 212 -12.13 -18.98 18.96
CA SER A 212 -12.02 -19.81 17.77
C SER A 212 -11.19 -19.21 16.62
N VAL A 213 -10.98 -17.88 16.61
CA VAL A 213 -10.16 -17.23 15.57
C VAL A 213 -8.67 -17.55 15.75
N PRO A 214 -8.07 -17.47 16.97
CA PRO A 214 -6.74 -18.01 17.21
C PRO A 214 -6.62 -19.50 16.84
N ALA A 215 -7.60 -20.34 17.22
CA ALA A 215 -7.60 -21.76 16.87
C ALA A 215 -7.67 -22.00 15.34
N ALA A 216 -8.42 -21.18 14.60
CA ALA A 216 -8.46 -21.25 13.14
C ALA A 216 -7.14 -20.80 12.49
N VAL A 217 -6.40 -19.87 13.13
CA VAL A 217 -5.05 -19.46 12.72
C VAL A 217 -4.03 -20.54 13.06
N ASP A 218 -4.17 -21.18 14.22
CA ASP A 218 -3.31 -22.30 14.66
C ASP A 218 -3.47 -23.55 13.80
N ALA A 219 -4.63 -23.72 13.18
CA ALA A 219 -4.91 -24.80 12.22
C ALA A 219 -4.34 -24.53 10.80
N LEU A 220 -3.76 -23.37 10.54
CA LEU A 220 -3.04 -23.12 9.29
C LEU A 220 -1.74 -23.94 9.26
N PRO A 221 -1.40 -24.59 8.11
CA PRO A 221 -0.15 -25.32 7.98
C PRO A 221 1.03 -24.43 8.38
N PRO A 222 2.04 -24.98 9.09
CA PRO A 222 3.24 -24.23 9.42
C PRO A 222 3.91 -23.71 8.13
N PRO A 223 4.43 -22.48 8.14
CA PRO A 223 5.16 -21.95 6.99
C PRO A 223 6.31 -22.89 6.64
N GLY A 224 6.30 -23.48 5.45
CA GLY A 224 7.40 -24.32 4.97
C GLY A 224 7.22 -25.83 5.02
N ALA A 225 6.01 -26.36 5.29
CA ALA A 225 5.74 -27.80 5.28
C ALA A 225 5.87 -28.47 3.90
N ASP A 226 5.87 -27.71 2.80
CA ASP A 226 6.06 -28.22 1.45
C ASP A 226 7.51 -28.07 0.95
N ARG A 227 7.93 -29.10 0.19
CA ARG A 227 9.29 -29.27 -0.37
C ARG A 227 9.86 -28.01 -1.06
N PRO A 228 11.20 -27.86 -1.16
CA PRO A 228 11.87 -26.70 -1.71
C PRO A 228 11.70 -26.55 -3.23
N ALA A 229 10.52 -26.14 -3.68
CA ALA A 229 10.42 -25.55 -5.00
C ALA A 229 10.99 -24.12 -4.91
N THR A 230 11.93 -23.79 -5.76
CA THR A 230 12.59 -22.47 -5.75
C THR A 230 11.58 -21.38 -6.03
N VAL A 231 11.25 -20.57 -4.99
CA VAL A 231 10.45 -19.32 -5.15
C VAL A 231 11.17 -18.34 -6.10
N PHE A 232 12.49 -18.42 -6.11
CA PHE A 232 13.37 -17.53 -6.85
C PHE A 232 13.66 -18.06 -8.26
N THR A 233 12.60 -18.10 -9.10
CA THR A 233 12.83 -18.30 -10.53
C THR A 233 13.50 -17.06 -11.13
N ARG A 234 14.28 -17.25 -12.22
CA ARG A 234 14.90 -16.13 -12.94
C ARG A 234 13.87 -15.09 -13.38
N GLY A 235 12.68 -15.53 -13.80
CA GLY A 235 11.58 -14.63 -14.16
C GLY A 235 11.10 -13.78 -12.97
N PHE A 236 10.91 -14.38 -11.79
CA PHE A 236 10.52 -13.66 -10.58
C PHE A 236 11.58 -12.64 -10.13
N LEU A 237 12.88 -13.02 -10.17
CA LEU A 237 13.97 -12.11 -9.80
C LEU A 237 14.06 -10.93 -10.77
N LEU A 238 13.96 -11.16 -12.08
CA LEU A 238 13.91 -10.08 -13.06
C LEU A 238 12.69 -9.16 -12.84
N PHE A 239 11.54 -9.72 -12.49
CA PHE A 239 10.36 -8.95 -12.16
C PHE A 239 10.58 -8.09 -10.91
N ALA A 240 11.21 -8.63 -9.85
CA ALA A 240 11.56 -7.87 -8.66
C ALA A 240 12.60 -6.76 -8.95
N VAL A 241 13.58 -7.02 -9.83
CA VAL A 241 14.54 -6.00 -10.29
C VAL A 241 13.83 -4.90 -11.08
N ALA A 242 12.88 -5.23 -11.96
CA ALA A 242 12.05 -4.23 -12.63
C ALA A 242 11.29 -3.37 -11.62
N ALA A 243 10.77 -3.99 -10.54
CA ALA A 243 10.09 -3.29 -9.46
C ALA A 243 10.98 -2.27 -8.73
N PHE A 244 12.24 -2.58 -8.50
CA PHE A 244 13.20 -1.61 -7.98
C PHE A 244 13.30 -0.37 -8.87
N PHE A 245 13.47 -0.56 -10.20
CA PHE A 245 13.65 0.56 -11.12
C PHE A 245 12.38 1.39 -11.28
N TRP A 246 11.20 0.79 -11.42
CA TRP A 246 9.98 1.61 -11.50
C TRP A 246 9.68 2.33 -10.20
N SER A 247 9.93 1.70 -9.03
CA SER A 247 9.73 2.35 -7.73
C SER A 247 10.75 3.46 -7.48
N ALA A 248 11.97 3.34 -8.00
CA ALA A 248 12.95 4.43 -7.98
C ALA A 248 12.52 5.63 -8.82
N GLY A 249 11.75 5.40 -9.88
CA GLY A 249 11.17 6.49 -10.69
C GLY A 249 9.82 7.00 -10.19
N LEU A 250 9.08 6.25 -9.38
CA LEU A 250 7.81 6.67 -8.80
C LEU A 250 8.04 7.48 -7.52
N VAL A 251 8.04 8.80 -7.68
CA VAL A 251 8.27 9.72 -6.56
C VAL A 251 7.26 9.54 -5.42
N ALA A 252 7.70 9.66 -4.18
CA ALA A 252 6.80 9.76 -3.03
C ALA A 252 5.96 11.04 -3.09
N PHE A 253 4.65 10.95 -2.77
CA PHE A 253 3.75 12.11 -2.87
C PHE A 253 4.23 13.33 -2.08
N GLY A 254 4.99 13.15 -1.00
CA GLY A 254 5.57 14.25 -0.22
C GLY A 254 6.46 15.17 -1.05
N VAL A 255 7.20 14.67 -2.04
CA VAL A 255 8.00 15.52 -2.95
C VAL A 255 7.08 16.30 -3.90
N ILE A 256 6.02 15.66 -4.41
CA ILE A 256 5.01 16.35 -5.22
C ILE A 256 4.34 17.44 -4.40
N ALA A 257 3.92 17.14 -3.18
CA ALA A 257 3.28 18.10 -2.27
C ALA A 257 4.21 19.27 -1.91
N PHE A 258 5.49 18.98 -1.69
CA PHE A 258 6.53 20.00 -1.52
C PHE A 258 6.58 20.92 -2.75
N HIS A 259 6.66 20.37 -3.96
CA HIS A 259 6.70 21.13 -5.20
C HIS A 259 5.45 21.98 -5.41
N LEU A 260 4.26 21.40 -5.17
CA LEU A 260 2.99 22.11 -5.31
C LEU A 260 2.94 23.38 -4.45
N THR A 261 3.46 23.30 -3.23
CA THR A 261 3.40 24.45 -2.29
C THR A 261 4.54 25.44 -2.45
N THR A 262 5.76 24.95 -2.73
CA THR A 262 6.95 25.81 -2.78
C THR A 262 7.23 26.41 -4.16
N THR A 263 6.82 25.74 -5.24
CA THR A 263 7.15 26.13 -6.62
C THR A 263 5.91 26.45 -7.44
N ALA A 264 4.88 25.62 -7.39
CA ALA A 264 3.65 25.84 -8.17
C ALA A 264 2.65 26.81 -7.50
N GLY A 265 2.94 27.30 -6.28
CA GLY A 265 2.13 28.28 -5.55
C GLY A 265 0.75 27.77 -5.13
N VAL A 266 0.56 26.45 -5.04
CA VAL A 266 -0.72 25.85 -4.65
C VAL A 266 -0.93 26.05 -3.14
N PRO A 267 -2.09 26.58 -2.70
CA PRO A 267 -2.40 26.70 -1.29
C PRO A 267 -2.34 25.33 -0.58
N VAL A 268 -1.76 25.30 0.62
CA VAL A 268 -1.57 24.03 1.38
C VAL A 268 -2.90 23.31 1.61
N ALA A 269 -4.02 24.03 1.78
CA ALA A 269 -5.35 23.43 1.95
C ALA A 269 -5.86 22.68 0.71
N VAL A 270 -5.34 22.99 -0.49
CA VAL A 270 -5.73 22.33 -1.74
C VAL A 270 -4.95 21.01 -1.93
N VAL A 271 -3.75 20.90 -1.40
CA VAL A 271 -2.88 19.71 -1.59
C VAL A 271 -3.54 18.41 -1.14
N PRO A 272 -4.24 18.34 0.01
CA PRO A 272 -4.97 17.14 0.39
C PRO A 272 -6.11 16.79 -0.57
N LEU A 273 -6.80 17.77 -1.18
CA LEU A 273 -7.84 17.50 -2.17
C LEU A 273 -7.26 16.88 -3.45
N LEU A 274 -6.07 17.37 -3.86
CA LEU A 274 -5.36 16.77 -5.00
C LEU A 274 -4.93 15.33 -4.70
N TYR A 275 -4.50 15.05 -3.46
CA TYR A 275 -4.20 13.69 -3.04
C TYR A 275 -5.46 12.81 -3.04
N ALA A 276 -6.61 13.30 -2.57
CA ALA A 276 -7.88 12.58 -2.67
C ALA A 276 -8.24 12.27 -4.13
N GLY A 277 -8.03 13.22 -5.04
CA GLY A 277 -8.18 13.01 -6.48
C GLY A 277 -7.23 11.96 -7.04
N ALA A 278 -5.97 11.95 -6.57
CA ALA A 278 -5.00 10.92 -6.93
C ALA A 278 -5.43 9.54 -6.44
N MET A 279 -5.99 9.41 -5.23
CA MET A 279 -6.51 8.15 -4.71
C MET A 279 -7.74 7.66 -5.49
N ALA A 280 -8.61 8.56 -5.94
CA ALA A 280 -9.70 8.22 -6.85
C ALA A 280 -9.16 7.72 -8.21
N ALA A 281 -8.15 8.41 -8.78
CA ALA A 281 -7.48 7.97 -10.00
C ALA A 281 -6.77 6.61 -9.81
N ALA A 282 -6.19 6.36 -8.63
CA ALA A 282 -5.59 5.07 -8.27
C ALA A 282 -6.63 3.95 -8.25
N ALA A 283 -7.80 4.19 -7.67
CA ALA A 283 -8.90 3.22 -7.68
C ALA A 283 -9.37 2.88 -9.09
N LEU A 284 -9.55 3.90 -9.94
CA LEU A 284 -9.90 3.71 -11.35
C LEU A 284 -8.80 2.98 -12.13
N GLY A 285 -7.54 3.35 -11.92
CA GLY A 285 -6.38 2.70 -12.52
C GLY A 285 -6.26 1.22 -12.13
N ALA A 286 -6.51 0.90 -10.86
CA ALA A 286 -6.53 -0.47 -10.36
C ALA A 286 -7.64 -1.31 -11.02
N LEU A 287 -8.85 -0.75 -11.14
CA LEU A 287 -9.98 -1.42 -11.80
C LEU A 287 -9.71 -1.63 -13.30
N ALA A 288 -9.28 -0.58 -14.00
CA ALA A 288 -8.99 -0.65 -15.44
C ALA A 288 -7.85 -1.65 -15.71
N SER A 289 -6.76 -1.59 -14.95
CA SER A 289 -5.63 -2.50 -15.12
C SER A 289 -6.00 -3.95 -14.79
N GLY A 290 -6.87 -4.20 -13.82
CA GLY A 290 -7.40 -5.53 -13.54
C GLY A 290 -8.16 -6.11 -14.73
N VAL A 291 -9.09 -5.34 -15.32
CA VAL A 291 -9.84 -5.75 -16.53
C VAL A 291 -8.91 -6.00 -17.73
N ILE A 292 -7.88 -5.15 -17.90
CA ILE A 292 -6.88 -5.33 -18.96
C ILE A 292 -6.04 -6.58 -18.67
N TYR A 293 -5.67 -6.83 -17.42
CA TYR A 293 -4.93 -8.01 -17.00
C TYR A 293 -5.68 -9.31 -17.31
N ASP A 294 -6.99 -9.35 -17.05
CA ASP A 294 -7.83 -10.51 -17.34
C ASP A 294 -7.87 -10.83 -18.86
N ARG A 295 -7.69 -9.80 -19.74
CA ARG A 295 -7.71 -9.97 -21.19
C ARG A 295 -6.34 -10.20 -21.81
N SER A 296 -5.31 -9.46 -21.34
CA SER A 296 -3.97 -9.43 -21.94
C SER A 296 -2.89 -10.05 -21.06
N GLY A 297 -3.28 -10.51 -19.84
CA GLY A 297 -2.35 -11.05 -18.84
C GLY A 297 -1.35 -9.99 -18.38
N ALA A 298 -0.17 -10.45 -17.99
CA ALA A 298 0.88 -9.61 -17.43
C ALA A 298 1.40 -8.49 -18.36
N ALA A 299 1.04 -8.50 -19.66
CA ALA A 299 1.39 -7.41 -20.58
C ALA A 299 0.78 -6.06 -20.18
N ALA A 300 -0.34 -6.07 -19.44
CA ALA A 300 -0.93 -4.86 -18.85
C ALA A 300 0.07 -4.03 -18.02
N LEU A 301 1.06 -4.68 -17.39
CA LEU A 301 2.07 -4.02 -16.57
C LEU A 301 3.09 -3.19 -17.38
N LEU A 302 3.19 -3.38 -18.69
CA LEU A 302 4.08 -2.57 -19.54
C LEU A 302 3.67 -1.10 -19.59
N ALA A 303 2.42 -0.77 -19.27
CA ALA A 303 1.96 0.61 -19.15
C ALA A 303 2.57 1.32 -17.91
N LEU A 304 2.95 0.59 -16.87
CA LEU A 304 3.40 1.17 -15.60
C LEU A 304 4.69 2.02 -15.74
N PRO A 305 5.80 1.54 -16.33
CA PRO A 305 6.99 2.36 -16.55
C PRO A 305 6.71 3.60 -17.41
N LEU A 306 5.82 3.51 -18.39
CA LEU A 306 5.45 4.64 -19.26
C LEU A 306 4.71 5.72 -18.48
N LEU A 307 3.73 5.34 -17.66
CA LEU A 307 3.02 6.27 -16.80
C LEU A 307 3.96 6.93 -15.80
N ILE A 308 4.87 6.16 -15.17
CA ILE A 308 5.83 6.70 -14.21
C ILE A 308 6.80 7.68 -14.90
N ALA A 309 7.25 7.42 -16.12
CA ALA A 309 8.08 8.35 -16.88
C ALA A 309 7.38 9.69 -17.15
N ALA A 310 6.04 9.70 -17.25
CA ALA A 310 5.26 10.91 -17.44
C ALA A 310 5.06 11.73 -16.15
N VAL A 311 5.28 11.14 -14.96
CA VAL A 311 5.06 11.85 -13.68
C VAL A 311 5.97 13.07 -13.51
N PRO A 312 7.34 13.00 -13.63
CA PRO A 312 8.18 14.17 -13.37
C PRO A 312 7.91 15.36 -14.30
N PRO A 313 7.75 15.18 -15.64
CA PRO A 313 7.49 16.32 -16.51
C PRO A 313 6.14 17.00 -16.23
N LEU A 314 5.17 16.25 -15.71
CA LEU A 314 3.84 16.77 -15.36
C LEU A 314 3.78 17.23 -13.91
N ALA A 315 3.97 16.34 -12.93
CA ALA A 315 3.74 16.62 -11.51
C ALA A 315 4.71 17.64 -10.92
N LEU A 316 5.90 17.81 -11.52
CA LEU A 316 6.88 18.83 -11.14
C LEU A 316 6.89 19.99 -12.15
N ALA A 317 5.80 20.24 -12.86
CA ALA A 317 5.66 21.42 -13.70
C ALA A 317 5.40 22.68 -12.86
N PRO A 318 5.96 23.86 -13.23
CA PRO A 318 5.66 25.11 -12.56
C PRO A 318 4.18 25.52 -12.70
N ALA A 319 3.54 25.13 -13.82
CA ALA A 319 2.14 25.41 -14.07
C ALA A 319 1.25 24.45 -13.27
N ALA A 320 0.44 24.97 -12.36
CA ALA A 320 -0.43 24.20 -11.48
C ALA A 320 -1.34 23.20 -12.24
N GLY A 321 -1.88 23.59 -13.42
CA GLY A 321 -2.73 22.71 -14.21
C GLY A 321 -2.02 21.46 -14.71
N LEU A 322 -0.75 21.57 -15.14
CA LEU A 322 0.07 20.42 -15.52
C LEU A 322 0.43 19.58 -14.31
N ALA A 323 0.75 20.23 -13.17
CA ALA A 323 1.04 19.53 -11.93
C ALA A 323 -0.17 18.71 -11.45
N PHE A 324 -1.39 19.22 -11.60
CA PHE A 324 -2.62 18.49 -11.28
C PHE A 324 -2.81 17.25 -12.19
N ALA A 325 -2.57 17.39 -13.49
CA ALA A 325 -2.59 16.25 -14.40
C ALA A 325 -1.54 15.20 -13.99
N GLY A 326 -0.34 15.64 -13.61
CA GLY A 326 0.72 14.77 -13.11
C GLY A 326 0.36 14.02 -11.82
N VAL A 327 -0.38 14.68 -10.92
CA VAL A 327 -0.91 14.04 -9.69
C VAL A 327 -1.89 12.91 -10.03
N LEU A 328 -2.77 13.10 -11.03
CA LEU A 328 -3.69 12.05 -11.45
C LEU A 328 -2.96 10.88 -12.13
N VAL A 329 -1.95 11.17 -12.96
CA VAL A 329 -1.09 10.12 -13.58
C VAL A 329 -0.32 9.36 -12.51
N TRP A 330 0.23 10.05 -11.49
CA TRP A 330 0.86 9.43 -10.33
C TRP A 330 -0.09 8.50 -9.57
N GLY A 331 -1.31 8.96 -9.31
CA GLY A 331 -2.35 8.16 -8.68
C GLY A 331 -2.67 6.90 -9.49
N THR A 332 -2.88 7.04 -10.79
CA THR A 332 -3.15 5.91 -11.71
C THR A 332 -2.02 4.88 -11.68
N ALA A 333 -0.75 5.33 -11.76
CA ALA A 333 0.41 4.44 -11.68
C ALA A 333 0.46 3.69 -10.34
N THR A 334 0.22 4.39 -9.22
CA THR A 334 0.14 3.79 -7.88
C THR A 334 -0.97 2.73 -7.80
N GLY A 335 -2.14 2.99 -8.39
CA GLY A 335 -3.25 2.04 -8.42
C GLY A 335 -2.94 0.76 -9.18
N ILE A 336 -2.28 0.88 -10.34
CA ILE A 336 -1.81 -0.27 -11.14
C ILE A 336 -0.79 -1.08 -10.35
N GLN A 337 0.17 -0.41 -9.70
CA GLN A 337 1.18 -1.07 -8.86
C GLN A 337 0.54 -1.82 -7.69
N ASP A 338 -0.43 -1.24 -7.01
CA ASP A 338 -1.09 -1.87 -5.87
C ASP A 338 -2.01 -3.04 -6.22
N SER A 339 -2.50 -3.12 -7.44
CA SER A 339 -3.45 -4.13 -7.91
C SER A 339 -2.78 -5.20 -8.78
N THR A 340 -2.42 -4.84 -10.00
CA THR A 340 -2.01 -5.78 -11.07
C THR A 340 -0.67 -6.46 -10.78
N VAL A 341 0.26 -5.77 -10.11
CA VAL A 341 1.54 -6.36 -9.68
C VAL A 341 1.30 -7.50 -8.68
N LYS A 342 0.38 -7.29 -7.73
CA LYS A 342 0.06 -8.32 -6.73
C LYS A 342 -0.63 -9.54 -7.36
N ALA A 343 -1.46 -9.32 -8.38
CA ALA A 343 -2.08 -10.40 -9.14
C ALA A 343 -1.01 -11.26 -9.84
N LEU A 344 -0.04 -10.64 -10.51
CA LEU A 344 1.03 -11.38 -11.18
C LEU A 344 1.89 -12.18 -10.18
N ILE A 345 2.21 -11.63 -9.00
CA ILE A 345 2.95 -12.39 -7.97
C ILE A 345 2.15 -13.61 -7.53
N ALA A 346 0.83 -13.48 -7.35
CA ALA A 346 -0.04 -14.60 -6.98
C ALA A 346 -0.04 -15.70 -8.04
N ASP A 347 -0.02 -15.33 -9.33
CA ASP A 347 0.02 -16.27 -10.44
C ASP A 347 1.38 -16.96 -10.61
N LEU A 348 2.48 -16.30 -10.19
CA LEU A 348 3.84 -16.82 -10.35
C LEU A 348 4.29 -17.78 -9.25
N VAL A 349 3.69 -17.67 -8.06
CA VAL A 349 4.20 -18.34 -6.86
C VAL A 349 3.13 -19.22 -6.24
N PRO A 350 3.46 -20.50 -5.87
CA PRO A 350 2.54 -21.39 -5.19
C PRO A 350 1.96 -20.78 -3.91
N GLU A 351 0.69 -21.08 -3.57
CA GLU A 351 -0.05 -20.50 -2.45
C GLU A 351 0.72 -20.50 -1.12
N GLY A 352 1.41 -21.61 -0.79
CA GLY A 352 2.18 -21.74 0.46
C GLY A 352 3.42 -20.83 0.56
N ARG A 353 3.82 -20.09 -0.50
CA ARG A 353 5.02 -19.26 -0.57
C ARG A 353 4.79 -17.82 -1.00
N GLN A 354 3.56 -17.47 -1.26
CA GLN A 354 3.19 -16.12 -1.67
C GLN A 354 3.64 -15.06 -0.64
N GLY A 355 3.57 -15.36 0.66
CA GLY A 355 4.03 -14.46 1.71
C GLY A 355 5.51 -14.07 1.57
N THR A 356 6.40 -15.07 1.33
CA THR A 356 7.83 -14.82 1.12
C THR A 356 8.07 -14.03 -0.18
N ALA A 357 7.35 -14.38 -1.26
CA ALA A 357 7.47 -13.69 -2.54
C ALA A 357 7.04 -12.22 -2.44
N TYR A 358 5.89 -11.94 -1.81
CA TYR A 358 5.45 -10.56 -1.55
C TYR A 358 6.44 -9.79 -0.67
N GLY A 359 7.04 -10.44 0.33
CA GLY A 359 8.05 -9.82 1.19
C GLY A 359 9.30 -9.42 0.42
N VAL A 360 9.88 -10.34 -0.37
CA VAL A 360 11.06 -10.06 -1.20
C VAL A 360 10.75 -8.97 -2.23
N PHE A 361 9.61 -9.08 -2.92
CA PHE A 361 9.20 -8.08 -3.90
C PHE A 361 9.06 -6.69 -3.26
N ALA A 362 8.39 -6.60 -2.10
CA ALA A 362 8.25 -5.35 -1.35
C ALA A 362 9.60 -4.77 -0.87
N ALA A 363 10.61 -5.62 -0.60
CA ALA A 363 11.95 -5.14 -0.28
C ALA A 363 12.61 -4.44 -1.49
N PHE A 364 12.45 -4.98 -2.71
CA PHE A 364 12.92 -4.31 -3.93
C PHE A 364 12.18 -3.00 -4.18
N GLU A 365 10.85 -2.97 -4.02
CA GLU A 365 10.07 -1.73 -4.12
C GLU A 365 10.51 -0.69 -3.07
N GLY A 366 10.72 -1.11 -1.83
CA GLY A 366 11.17 -0.24 -0.75
C GLY A 366 12.57 0.34 -1.01
N ALA A 367 13.51 -0.50 -1.44
CA ALA A 367 14.85 -0.05 -1.82
C ALA A 367 14.80 0.94 -3.00
N GLY A 368 13.94 0.66 -3.99
CA GLY A 368 13.68 1.58 -5.11
C GLY A 368 13.11 2.92 -4.64
N ALA A 369 12.11 2.91 -3.74
CA ALA A 369 11.51 4.12 -3.21
C ALA A 369 12.53 5.00 -2.44
N LEU A 370 13.43 4.39 -1.67
CA LEU A 370 14.50 5.11 -0.99
C LEU A 370 15.49 5.73 -2.00
N ALA A 371 15.94 4.96 -2.98
CA ALA A 371 16.83 5.44 -4.04
C ALA A 371 16.16 6.57 -4.85
N GLY A 372 14.86 6.43 -5.16
CA GLY A 372 14.04 7.44 -5.80
C GLY A 372 13.94 8.72 -4.98
N GLY A 373 13.70 8.61 -3.68
CA GLY A 373 13.69 9.76 -2.76
C GLY A 373 14.98 10.58 -2.81
N GLY A 374 16.14 9.88 -2.76
CA GLY A 374 17.46 10.50 -2.94
C GLY A 374 17.65 11.13 -4.32
N LEU A 375 17.24 10.42 -5.39
CA LEU A 375 17.34 10.91 -6.78
C LEU A 375 16.52 12.18 -6.99
N TYR A 376 15.22 12.16 -6.63
CA TYR A 376 14.35 13.32 -6.78
C TYR A 376 14.80 14.49 -5.93
N GLY A 377 15.25 14.23 -4.70
CA GLY A 377 15.73 15.27 -3.82
C GLY A 377 17.02 15.91 -4.28
N SER A 378 18.01 15.14 -4.75
CA SER A 378 19.31 15.64 -5.22
C SER A 378 19.22 16.37 -6.56
N LEU A 379 18.34 15.92 -7.47
CA LEU A 379 18.18 16.51 -8.80
C LEU A 379 17.01 17.52 -8.89
N TYR A 380 16.36 17.82 -7.76
CA TYR A 380 15.18 18.71 -7.74
C TYR A 380 15.40 20.05 -8.41
N SER A 381 16.56 20.67 -8.20
CA SER A 381 16.93 21.95 -8.81
C SER A 381 17.19 21.87 -10.32
N SER A 382 17.49 20.67 -10.84
CA SER A 382 17.81 20.43 -12.25
C SER A 382 16.71 19.57 -12.90
N ARG A 383 15.49 20.15 -13.05
CA ARG A 383 14.31 19.46 -13.59
C ARG A 383 14.59 18.68 -14.89
N PRO A 384 15.31 19.22 -15.92
CA PRO A 384 15.60 18.46 -17.14
C PRO A 384 16.43 17.20 -16.86
N LEU A 385 17.43 17.29 -15.98
CA LEU A 385 18.26 16.15 -15.60
C LEU A 385 17.47 15.12 -14.80
N LEU A 386 16.58 15.56 -13.91
CA LEU A 386 15.67 14.67 -13.18
C LEU A 386 14.75 13.90 -14.14
N ILE A 387 14.13 14.60 -15.09
CA ILE A 387 13.25 13.98 -16.11
C ILE A 387 14.04 12.94 -16.91
N LEU A 388 15.24 13.27 -17.36
CA LEU A 388 16.11 12.35 -18.09
C LEU A 388 16.48 11.13 -17.25
N ALA A 389 16.90 11.35 -16.01
CA ALA A 389 17.29 10.25 -15.10
C ALA A 389 16.12 9.29 -14.85
N VAL A 390 14.90 9.82 -14.60
CA VAL A 390 13.73 8.99 -14.43
C VAL A 390 13.34 8.28 -15.73
N ALA A 391 13.40 8.94 -16.88
CA ALA A 391 13.16 8.31 -18.18
C ALA A 391 14.11 7.13 -18.43
N VAL A 392 15.39 7.28 -18.11
CA VAL A 392 16.38 6.18 -18.21
C VAL A 392 16.04 5.04 -17.26
N LEU A 393 15.69 5.34 -16.00
CA LEU A 393 15.27 4.31 -15.05
C LEU A 393 14.02 3.56 -15.54
N GLN A 394 13.05 4.27 -16.13
CA GLN A 394 11.83 3.63 -16.64
C GLN A 394 12.10 2.84 -17.93
N LEU A 395 13.04 3.26 -18.77
CA LEU A 395 13.49 2.46 -19.91
C LEU A 395 14.12 1.15 -19.46
N ILE A 396 14.98 1.20 -18.42
CA ILE A 396 15.57 0.00 -17.81
C ILE A 396 14.46 -0.89 -17.23
N ALA A 397 13.53 -0.31 -16.44
CA ALA A 397 12.41 -1.02 -15.86
C ALA A 397 11.56 -1.72 -16.94
N PHE A 398 11.22 -1.01 -18.01
CA PHE A 398 10.48 -1.53 -19.15
C PHE A 398 11.20 -2.71 -19.82
N SER A 399 12.50 -2.53 -20.13
CA SER A 399 13.31 -3.55 -20.79
C SER A 399 13.44 -4.82 -19.94
N VAL A 400 13.75 -4.65 -18.64
CA VAL A 400 13.83 -5.76 -17.68
C VAL A 400 12.47 -6.45 -17.52
N LEU A 401 11.38 -5.70 -17.47
CA LEU A 401 10.03 -6.24 -17.37
C LEU A 401 9.66 -7.06 -18.61
N VAL A 402 9.98 -6.56 -19.81
CA VAL A 402 9.76 -7.32 -21.05
C VAL A 402 10.49 -8.66 -21.01
N VAL A 403 11.78 -8.66 -20.64
CA VAL A 403 12.56 -9.90 -20.50
C VAL A 403 11.97 -10.82 -19.44
N ALA A 404 11.56 -10.28 -18.28
CA ALA A 404 10.90 -11.04 -17.23
C ALA A 404 9.64 -11.74 -17.74
N LEU A 405 8.78 -11.02 -18.46
CA LEU A 405 7.53 -11.56 -18.99
C LEU A 405 7.74 -12.64 -20.06
N PHE A 406 8.78 -12.52 -20.90
CA PHE A 406 9.17 -13.58 -21.82
C PHE A 406 9.60 -14.85 -21.07
N ARG A 407 10.46 -14.72 -20.05
CA ARG A 407 10.93 -15.85 -19.25
C ARG A 407 9.83 -16.54 -18.44
N ILE A 408 8.80 -15.79 -18.04
CA ILE A 408 7.62 -16.32 -17.33
C ILE A 408 6.75 -17.16 -18.26
N ARG A 409 6.63 -16.81 -19.55
CA ARG A 409 5.80 -17.51 -20.54
C ARG A 409 6.43 -18.81 -21.06
N GLU A 410 7.74 -18.95 -21.10
CA GLU A 410 8.44 -20.13 -21.62
C GLU A 410 8.02 -21.47 -20.94
N PRO A 411 7.93 -21.59 -19.59
CA PRO A 411 7.56 -22.84 -18.95
C PRO A 411 6.12 -23.29 -19.21
N GLN A 412 5.19 -22.36 -19.43
CA GLN A 412 3.78 -22.65 -19.70
C GLN A 412 3.58 -23.29 -21.10
N ARG A 413 4.33 -22.84 -22.11
CA ARG A 413 4.30 -23.42 -23.45
C ARG A 413 4.86 -24.85 -23.49
N GLY A 414 5.87 -25.14 -22.69
CA GLY A 414 6.46 -26.49 -22.59
C GLY A 414 5.55 -27.53 -21.92
N ARG A 415 4.67 -27.11 -21.00
CA ARG A 415 3.67 -27.97 -20.36
C ARG A 415 2.49 -28.28 -21.29
N SER A 416 1.94 -27.28 -21.98
CA SER A 416 0.84 -27.49 -22.95
C SER A 416 1.26 -28.36 -24.14
N ALA A 417 2.51 -28.25 -24.60
CA ALA A 417 3.03 -29.09 -25.67
C ALA A 417 3.29 -30.54 -25.27
N ARG A 418 3.47 -30.83 -23.97
CA ARG A 418 3.62 -32.20 -23.46
C ARG A 418 2.28 -32.91 -23.24
N THR A 419 1.23 -32.16 -22.81
CA THR A 419 -0.12 -32.73 -22.67
C THR A 419 -0.72 -33.09 -24.02
N LEU A 420 -0.50 -32.25 -25.07
CA LEU A 420 -0.97 -32.56 -26.44
C LEU A 420 -0.20 -33.70 -27.15
N ARG A 421 0.88 -34.23 -26.57
CA ARG A 421 1.60 -35.40 -27.10
C ARG A 421 1.28 -36.71 -26.37
N GLN A 422 0.48 -36.65 -25.30
CA GLN A 422 0.07 -37.82 -24.51
C GLN A 422 -1.38 -38.24 -24.77
N ASP A 423 -2.14 -37.43 -25.52
CA ASP A 423 -3.43 -37.79 -26.12
C ASP A 423 -3.25 -38.15 -27.60
#